data_3f8d02976d992d52902a400e5de4d3e2
#
_entry.id   3f8d02976d992d52902a400e5de4d3e2
#
_cell.length_a   1.000
_cell.length_b   1.000
_cell.length_c   1.000
_cell.angle_alpha   90.00
_cell.angle_beta   90.00
_cell.angle_gamma   90.00
#
_symmetry.space_group_name_H-M   'P 1'
#
loop_
_entity.id
_entity.type
_entity.pdbx_description
1 polymer ?
#
loop_
_entity_poly.entity_id
_entity_poly.type
_entity_poly.pdbx_seq_one_letter_code
_entity_poly.pdbx_strand_id
1 'polypeptide(L)'
;MKSTLSYLLIICSLFTACIGHQEESLLFYVDTRTGTAPSATHTAELFGKNTEEYGQTLPAVLEPNGMNFWTPQTQDTEAKCKAPYYYKDTKIQGFRNSHWIVGGCTQDYGSMTLMPVSGTLKYLPQDRGSLFSHQEETATPAYYSVLLKDYSIFAEMTGRSRSAIFRFTYNQPEDAYLIVNPNSDEGKGYIEIDTIKKQIRGYNPVHRIYQGWGEPAGYNGYFIIEYQNEIEEYGTFRHDSLFAGQRQIADGTGIGAYLRFKIHSEGPILIKAASSFTDMEGAQKNLDTEIPHWDFDRTRQELNSIWEQRLSQVTVQTNNRNDKEKFYGALYRASFLPRTFNDVDGRYPSFSTGHPFRQSANGRNYYEDYSMWDTYRALHPLVNILTPKKAGDMMQSLVDKYEQGGWLPIFPCWNSYTAAMIGDHCISALGDAYIKGIRNFDINKACEGMLRNAFRTPATYEEYKNGMGRRALNSYLKYGYIPLEDSVPEAFHTCEQVSRTLEYAYDDFVLAQVLQKLETSDDYFPDPQKTGLYDTLMIRARYYRNVINPSTGYAQGRYADGSFLTDAGNAFSFTRFITEGAPCHYTSVSYTHLRAHETSAHL
;
A
#
# COMPACT_ATOMS: atom_id res chain seq x y z
N MET A 1 9.65 -51.01 54.03
CA MET A 1 10.49 -49.99 53.32
C MET A 1 10.60 -50.22 51.81
N LYS A 2 9.90 -51.15 51.17
CA LYS A 2 9.95 -51.36 49.68
C LYS A 2 8.72 -50.86 48.92
N SER A 3 7.66 -50.37 49.59
CA SER A 3 6.42 -49.88 48.93
C SER A 3 6.37 -48.36 48.74
N THR A 4 7.14 -47.60 49.50
CA THR A 4 7.18 -46.12 49.43
C THR A 4 8.10 -45.58 48.32
N LEU A 5 9.05 -46.36 47.84
CA LEU A 5 9.97 -45.95 46.78
C LEU A 5 9.35 -46.02 45.34
N SER A 6 8.36 -46.91 45.13
CA SER A 6 7.67 -47.07 43.85
C SER A 6 6.67 -45.96 43.57
N TYR A 7 6.07 -45.34 44.61
CA TYR A 7 5.15 -44.20 44.44
C TYR A 7 5.86 -42.87 44.15
N LEU A 8 7.11 -42.71 44.63
CA LEU A 8 7.90 -41.52 44.33
C LEU A 8 8.41 -41.45 42.90
N LEU A 9 8.68 -42.61 42.26
CA LEU A 9 9.11 -42.69 40.87
C LEU A 9 7.96 -42.50 39.87
N ILE A 10 6.72 -42.79 40.23
CA ILE A 10 5.54 -42.59 39.40
C ILE A 10 5.10 -41.09 39.44
N ILE A 11 5.31 -40.41 40.54
CA ILE A 11 5.01 -38.96 40.64
C ILE A 11 6.03 -38.12 39.91
N CYS A 12 7.31 -38.51 39.87
CA CYS A 12 8.32 -37.80 39.02
C CYS A 12 8.13 -38.02 37.53
N SER A 13 7.55 -39.14 37.08
CA SER A 13 7.30 -39.40 35.64
C SER A 13 6.01 -38.71 35.12
N LEU A 14 5.13 -38.23 36.00
CA LEU A 14 3.95 -37.44 35.64
C LEU A 14 4.20 -35.93 35.53
N PHE A 15 5.30 -35.42 36.11
CA PHE A 15 5.70 -34.01 35.95
C PHE A 15 6.58 -33.72 34.75
N THR A 16 7.11 -34.70 34.06
CA THR A 16 7.90 -34.54 32.83
C THR A 16 7.08 -34.55 31.54
N ALA A 17 5.77 -34.69 31.60
CA ALA A 17 4.91 -34.79 30.42
C ALA A 17 4.16 -33.50 30.05
N CYS A 18 4.48 -32.36 30.69
CA CYS A 18 3.88 -31.04 30.37
C CYS A 18 4.93 -29.93 30.24
N ILE A 19 6.07 -30.22 29.60
CA ILE A 19 6.78 -29.16 28.89
C ILE A 19 6.09 -29.11 27.52
N GLY A 20 4.93 -28.48 27.48
CA GLY A 20 4.36 -28.05 26.20
C GLY A 20 5.45 -27.26 25.49
N HIS A 21 5.89 -27.72 24.33
CA HIS A 21 6.62 -26.83 23.41
C HIS A 21 5.72 -25.63 23.20
N GLN A 22 6.02 -24.52 23.89
CA GLN A 22 5.42 -23.25 23.57
C GLN A 22 5.88 -22.97 22.15
N GLU A 23 4.99 -23.14 21.17
CA GLU A 23 5.34 -22.82 19.78
C GLU A 23 5.89 -21.40 19.75
N GLU A 24 7.09 -21.27 19.19
CA GLU A 24 7.74 -19.97 19.05
C GLU A 24 6.83 -19.06 18.21
N SER A 25 6.56 -17.84 18.68
CA SER A 25 5.73 -16.86 17.96
C SER A 25 6.23 -16.67 16.54
N LEU A 26 5.33 -16.71 15.56
CA LEU A 26 5.66 -16.50 14.14
C LEU A 26 6.20 -15.10 13.86
N LEU A 27 5.89 -14.12 14.72
CA LEU A 27 6.40 -12.76 14.62
C LEU A 27 7.93 -12.69 14.76
N PHE A 28 8.56 -13.67 15.45
CA PHE A 28 10.03 -13.74 15.55
C PHE A 28 10.74 -14.02 14.21
N TYR A 29 10.01 -14.49 13.22
CA TYR A 29 10.54 -14.68 11.86
C TYR A 29 10.35 -13.44 10.96
N VAL A 30 9.78 -12.35 11.47
CA VAL A 30 9.51 -11.14 10.69
C VAL A 30 10.32 -9.95 11.22
N ASP A 31 11.44 -9.65 10.58
CA ASP A 31 12.12 -8.36 10.73
C ASP A 31 11.54 -7.38 9.70
N THR A 32 10.83 -6.39 10.18
CA THR A 32 10.15 -5.41 9.32
C THR A 32 11.12 -4.46 8.61
N ARG A 33 12.40 -4.42 9.02
CA ARG A 33 13.45 -3.64 8.35
C ARG A 33 13.97 -4.30 7.07
N THR A 34 13.66 -5.59 6.85
CA THR A 34 14.09 -6.31 5.63
C THR A 34 13.59 -5.61 4.38
N GLY A 35 14.49 -5.16 3.51
CA GLY A 35 14.19 -4.43 2.28
C GLY A 35 14.26 -2.90 2.40
N THR A 36 14.62 -2.35 3.57
CA THR A 36 14.82 -0.91 3.79
C THR A 36 16.25 -0.42 3.49
N ALA A 37 17.15 -1.35 3.19
CA ALA A 37 18.51 -1.07 2.71
C ALA A 37 18.56 -1.08 1.18
N PRO A 38 19.65 -0.55 0.56
CA PRO A 38 19.85 -0.67 -0.87
C PRO A 38 19.88 -2.14 -1.31
N SER A 39 19.35 -2.42 -2.49
CA SER A 39 19.54 -3.72 -3.12
C SER A 39 21.00 -3.91 -3.49
N ALA A 40 21.54 -5.11 -3.19
CA ALA A 40 22.90 -5.51 -3.58
C ALA A 40 22.90 -6.36 -4.86
N THR A 41 21.83 -6.33 -5.65
CA THR A 41 21.78 -7.06 -6.91
C THR A 41 22.45 -6.27 -8.03
N HIS A 42 23.06 -6.97 -8.99
CA HIS A 42 23.66 -6.34 -10.16
C HIS A 42 22.66 -5.48 -10.96
N THR A 43 21.41 -5.90 -11.02
CA THR A 43 20.34 -5.13 -11.66
C THR A 43 20.10 -3.79 -10.96
N ALA A 44 20.07 -3.78 -9.63
CA ALA A 44 19.91 -2.54 -8.87
C ALA A 44 21.13 -1.62 -9.01
N GLU A 45 22.34 -2.16 -9.08
CA GLU A 45 23.56 -1.37 -9.35
C GLU A 45 23.50 -0.66 -10.70
N LEU A 46 22.94 -1.33 -11.73
CA LEU A 46 22.85 -0.78 -13.08
C LEU A 46 21.66 0.19 -13.27
N PHE A 47 20.51 -0.09 -12.65
CA PHE A 47 19.24 0.56 -12.99
C PHE A 47 18.52 1.17 -11.79
N GLY A 48 18.89 0.83 -10.56
CA GLY A 48 18.21 1.26 -9.34
C GLY A 48 18.58 2.67 -8.84
N LYS A 49 19.39 3.42 -9.59
CA LYS A 49 19.81 4.76 -9.17
C LYS A 49 18.61 5.70 -9.00
N ASN A 50 18.53 6.36 -7.84
CA ASN A 50 17.42 7.21 -7.39
C ASN A 50 16.10 6.46 -7.06
N THR A 51 16.11 5.14 -7.08
CA THR A 51 14.97 4.30 -6.72
C THR A 51 15.40 3.25 -5.69
N GLU A 52 15.78 2.05 -6.14
CA GLU A 52 16.10 0.89 -5.29
C GLU A 52 17.33 1.11 -4.37
N GLU A 53 18.15 2.10 -4.64
CA GLU A 53 19.29 2.44 -3.78
C GLU A 53 18.89 2.90 -2.37
N TYR A 54 17.62 3.31 -2.17
CA TYR A 54 17.06 3.73 -0.88
C TYR A 54 16.20 2.68 -0.21
N GLY A 55 16.15 1.46 -0.72
CA GLY A 55 15.18 0.45 -0.32
C GLY A 55 13.78 0.71 -0.88
N GLN A 56 12.89 -0.29 -0.81
CA GLN A 56 11.55 -0.23 -1.40
C GLN A 56 10.46 -0.65 -0.43
N THR A 57 10.73 -0.55 0.89
CA THR A 57 9.79 -0.86 1.97
C THR A 57 10.11 -0.03 3.21
N LEU A 58 9.31 -0.21 4.25
CA LEU A 58 9.46 0.51 5.52
C LEU A 58 9.16 -0.43 6.69
N PRO A 59 9.73 -0.17 7.89
CA PRO A 59 9.45 -0.97 9.08
C PRO A 59 8.10 -0.54 9.69
N ALA A 60 7.00 -1.00 9.07
CA ALA A 60 5.66 -0.59 9.46
C ALA A 60 5.11 -1.42 10.63
N VAL A 61 4.45 -0.73 11.55
CA VAL A 61 3.50 -1.30 12.51
C VAL A 61 2.10 -1.04 11.97
N LEU A 62 1.33 -2.09 11.71
CA LEU A 62 0.00 -1.97 11.10
C LEU A 62 -0.83 -3.24 11.32
N GLU A 63 -2.15 -3.16 11.20
CA GLU A 63 -2.99 -4.34 10.92
C GLU A 63 -2.86 -4.77 9.45
N PRO A 64 -3.01 -6.06 9.13
CA PRO A 64 -3.00 -6.54 7.74
C PRO A 64 -3.99 -5.78 6.85
N ASN A 65 -3.49 -5.08 5.84
CA ASN A 65 -4.22 -4.16 4.97
C ASN A 65 -4.80 -2.93 5.71
N GLY A 66 -4.18 -2.49 6.79
CA GLY A 66 -4.59 -1.30 7.54
C GLY A 66 -4.47 -0.01 6.71
N MET A 67 -5.14 1.05 7.14
CA MET A 67 -5.10 2.36 6.48
C MET A 67 -3.71 2.96 6.57
N ASN A 68 -3.12 2.98 7.78
CA ASN A 68 -1.84 3.60 8.05
C ASN A 68 -0.71 2.58 8.16
N PHE A 69 0.44 2.95 7.64
CA PHE A 69 1.72 2.37 8.00
C PHE A 69 2.36 3.25 9.08
N TRP A 70 2.23 2.86 10.36
CA TRP A 70 2.91 3.55 11.44
C TRP A 70 4.38 3.18 11.40
N THR A 71 5.25 4.16 11.14
CA THR A 71 6.66 3.89 10.86
C THR A 71 7.57 4.94 11.48
N PRO A 72 8.79 4.57 11.93
CA PRO A 72 9.82 5.57 12.15
C PRO A 72 10.15 6.29 10.85
N GLN A 73 10.61 7.51 10.97
CA GLN A 73 11.03 8.35 9.87
C GLN A 73 12.51 8.71 10.03
N THR A 74 13.30 8.48 8.99
CA THR A 74 14.71 8.90 8.95
C THR A 74 14.95 10.01 7.92
N GLN A 75 14.04 10.18 6.94
CA GLN A 75 14.07 11.28 5.99
C GLN A 75 13.53 12.56 6.66
N ASP A 76 14.14 13.70 6.40
CA ASP A 76 13.72 15.00 6.94
C ASP A 76 12.52 15.60 6.20
N THR A 77 12.33 15.23 4.93
CA THR A 77 11.23 15.67 4.06
C THR A 77 10.63 14.49 3.31
N GLU A 78 9.46 14.71 2.72
CA GLU A 78 8.88 13.78 1.76
C GLU A 78 9.59 13.93 0.41
N ALA A 79 10.04 12.82 -0.14
CA ALA A 79 10.71 12.81 -1.44
C ALA A 79 10.19 11.68 -2.32
N LYS A 80 10.10 11.97 -3.62
CA LYS A 80 9.73 10.97 -4.63
C LYS A 80 10.67 9.78 -4.62
N CYS A 81 10.13 8.57 -4.76
CA CYS A 81 10.85 7.31 -4.80
C CYS A 81 11.65 6.97 -3.53
N LYS A 82 11.39 7.65 -2.42
CA LYS A 82 12.06 7.40 -1.15
C LYS A 82 11.04 7.02 -0.09
N ALA A 83 11.26 5.86 0.53
CA ALA A 83 10.50 5.47 1.71
C ALA A 83 10.79 6.43 2.89
N PRO A 84 9.86 6.60 3.83
CA PRO A 84 10.09 7.43 5.03
C PRO A 84 11.31 6.99 5.86
N TYR A 85 11.65 5.73 5.82
CA TYR A 85 12.77 5.13 6.54
C TYR A 85 13.79 4.53 5.58
N TYR A 86 15.06 4.85 5.81
CA TYR A 86 16.18 4.27 5.08
C TYR A 86 17.21 3.67 6.04
N TYR A 87 17.54 2.40 5.88
CA TYR A 87 18.38 1.64 6.82
C TYR A 87 19.76 2.25 7.06
N LYS A 88 20.36 2.93 6.07
CA LYS A 88 21.70 3.53 6.22
C LYS A 88 21.68 4.90 6.88
N ASP A 89 20.53 5.49 7.13
CA ASP A 89 20.44 6.73 7.87
C ASP A 89 20.82 6.52 9.33
N THR A 90 21.35 7.57 9.95
CA THR A 90 21.86 7.53 11.32
C THR A 90 21.02 8.31 12.32
N LYS A 91 19.96 8.97 11.86
CA LYS A 91 19.07 9.79 12.68
C LYS A 91 17.61 9.43 12.47
N ILE A 92 16.86 9.35 13.57
CA ILE A 92 15.40 9.35 13.55
C ILE A 92 14.92 10.79 13.54
N GLN A 93 14.04 11.13 12.57
CA GLN A 93 13.43 12.45 12.37
C GLN A 93 12.03 12.56 12.99
N GLY A 94 11.43 11.42 13.35
CA GLY A 94 10.12 11.32 13.94
C GLY A 94 9.46 9.96 13.71
N PHE A 95 8.15 9.96 13.98
CA PHE A 95 7.27 8.82 13.75
C PHE A 95 6.09 9.31 12.91
N ARG A 96 5.72 8.54 11.89
CA ARG A 96 4.79 8.97 10.84
C ARG A 96 3.66 7.95 10.64
N ASN A 97 2.45 8.45 10.31
CA ASN A 97 1.44 7.66 9.62
C ASN A 97 1.69 7.76 8.13
N SER A 98 2.32 6.78 7.55
CA SER A 98 2.64 6.79 6.12
C SER A 98 1.53 6.15 5.28
N HIS A 99 1.29 6.72 4.10
CA HIS A 99 0.47 6.14 3.05
C HIS A 99 1.30 5.89 1.78
N TRP A 100 2.61 5.89 1.90
CA TRP A 100 3.51 5.60 0.80
C TRP A 100 3.16 4.27 0.13
N ILE A 101 3.12 4.27 -1.20
CA ILE A 101 2.84 3.06 -1.98
C ILE A 101 4.12 2.26 -2.07
N VAL A 102 4.22 1.22 -1.26
CA VAL A 102 5.41 0.39 -1.09
C VAL A 102 5.84 -0.23 -2.41
N GLY A 103 7.12 -0.09 -2.75
CA GLY A 103 7.67 -0.54 -4.02
C GLY A 103 7.47 0.44 -5.18
N GLY A 104 6.69 1.50 -5.01
CA GLY A 104 6.42 2.49 -6.05
C GLY A 104 7.34 3.70 -5.99
N CYS A 105 7.69 4.25 -7.16
CA CYS A 105 8.35 5.54 -7.25
C CYS A 105 7.31 6.67 -7.04
N THR A 106 6.73 6.71 -5.85
CA THR A 106 5.72 7.67 -5.43
C THR A 106 6.22 8.50 -4.26
N GLN A 107 5.55 9.58 -3.95
CA GLN A 107 5.71 10.36 -2.74
C GLN A 107 4.70 9.88 -1.69
N ASP A 108 4.98 10.07 -0.41
CA ASP A 108 4.00 9.84 0.66
C ASP A 108 2.85 10.86 0.55
N TYR A 109 1.70 10.57 1.13
CA TYR A 109 0.55 11.46 1.02
C TYR A 109 -0.31 11.47 2.27
N GLY A 110 -0.93 12.63 2.55
CA GLY A 110 -1.88 12.78 3.65
C GLY A 110 -1.33 12.43 5.03
N SER A 111 -0.01 12.44 5.18
CA SER A 111 0.69 11.99 6.39
C SER A 111 0.89 13.12 7.39
N MET A 112 1.20 12.76 8.63
CA MET A 112 1.71 13.65 9.67
C MET A 112 2.91 13.01 10.36
N THR A 113 3.78 13.84 10.94
CA THR A 113 4.93 13.40 11.73
C THR A 113 4.83 13.93 13.15
N LEU A 114 5.17 13.10 14.12
CA LEU A 114 5.39 13.51 15.51
C LEU A 114 6.81 13.15 15.94
N MET A 115 7.44 14.04 16.75
CA MET A 115 8.80 13.83 17.26
C MET A 115 8.89 14.26 18.72
N PRO A 116 9.23 13.36 19.66
CA PRO A 116 9.56 13.72 21.03
C PRO A 116 10.99 14.29 21.10
N VAL A 117 11.16 15.36 21.85
CA VAL A 117 12.45 16.08 22.02
C VAL A 117 12.61 16.42 23.50
N SER A 118 13.83 16.42 24.03
CA SER A 118 14.13 16.88 25.38
C SER A 118 15.17 18.00 25.39
N GLY A 119 15.18 18.80 26.48
CA GLY A 119 16.09 19.92 26.65
C GLY A 119 15.70 21.14 25.83
N THR A 120 16.55 21.63 24.94
CA THR A 120 16.23 22.78 24.10
C THR A 120 15.23 22.41 23.00
N LEU A 121 14.18 23.21 22.80
CA LEU A 121 13.21 23.02 21.73
C LEU A 121 13.87 23.09 20.35
N LYS A 122 13.96 21.93 19.68
CA LYS A 122 14.42 21.79 18.30
C LYS A 122 13.25 21.33 17.43
N TYR A 123 12.61 22.22 16.71
CA TYR A 123 11.38 21.94 15.96
C TYR A 123 11.59 21.82 14.44
N LEU A 124 12.69 22.35 13.92
CA LEU A 124 12.99 22.26 12.49
C LEU A 124 13.44 20.86 12.10
N PRO A 125 13.00 20.31 10.96
CA PRO A 125 13.38 18.97 10.51
C PRO A 125 14.89 18.73 10.48
N GLN A 126 15.70 19.70 10.02
CA GLN A 126 17.15 19.57 9.96
C GLN A 126 17.83 19.51 11.34
N ASP A 127 17.18 20.02 12.40
CA ASP A 127 17.79 20.18 13.74
C ASP A 127 17.30 19.15 14.75
N ARG A 128 16.06 18.63 14.56
CA ARG A 128 15.39 17.76 15.54
C ARG A 128 15.82 16.29 15.49
N GLY A 129 16.45 15.87 14.41
CA GLY A 129 16.83 14.47 14.21
C GLY A 129 17.78 13.97 15.29
N SER A 130 17.48 12.82 15.91
CA SER A 130 18.29 12.19 16.94
C SER A 130 19.05 10.99 16.41
N LEU A 131 20.34 10.87 16.79
CA LEU A 131 21.13 9.67 16.54
C LEU A 131 20.46 8.43 17.16
N PHE A 132 20.56 7.30 16.47
CA PHE A 132 20.10 6.00 16.94
C PHE A 132 21.06 4.87 16.55
N SER A 133 20.75 3.66 16.97
CA SER A 133 21.52 2.46 16.60
C SER A 133 20.57 1.30 16.33
N HIS A 134 20.80 0.55 15.25
CA HIS A 134 20.05 -0.67 14.94
C HIS A 134 20.19 -1.77 16.01
N GLN A 135 21.21 -1.69 16.89
CA GLN A 135 21.34 -2.61 18.03
C GLN A 135 20.36 -2.30 19.16
N GLU A 136 19.86 -1.05 19.19
CA GLU A 136 18.89 -0.55 20.19
C GLU A 136 17.52 -0.30 19.55
N GLU A 137 17.29 -0.90 18.37
CA GLU A 137 16.07 -0.81 17.58
C GLU A 137 15.37 -2.18 17.56
N THR A 138 14.09 -2.20 17.89
CA THR A 138 13.23 -3.38 17.73
C THR A 138 12.17 -3.08 16.68
N ALA A 139 12.02 -3.93 15.68
CA ALA A 139 11.10 -3.74 14.57
C ALA A 139 10.38 -5.05 14.23
N THR A 140 9.12 -5.15 14.66
CA THR A 140 8.22 -6.28 14.40
C THR A 140 6.91 -5.78 13.77
N PRO A 141 6.06 -6.65 13.21
CA PRO A 141 4.78 -6.22 12.64
C PRO A 141 3.85 -5.48 13.61
N ALA A 142 3.99 -5.72 14.91
CA ALA A 142 3.10 -5.19 15.95
C ALA A 142 3.77 -4.19 16.91
N TYR A 143 5.05 -3.97 16.78
CA TYR A 143 5.79 -3.14 17.71
C TYR A 143 7.08 -2.60 17.13
N TYR A 144 7.32 -1.33 17.37
CA TYR A 144 8.59 -0.67 17.08
C TYR A 144 9.10 0.06 18.31
N SER A 145 10.42 0.00 18.54
CA SER A 145 11.06 0.82 19.56
C SER A 145 12.47 1.21 19.18
N VAL A 146 12.93 2.37 19.69
CA VAL A 146 14.28 2.88 19.46
C VAL A 146 14.70 3.83 20.58
N LEU A 147 15.99 3.88 20.89
CA LEU A 147 16.58 4.90 21.75
C LEU A 147 17.00 6.12 20.93
N LEU A 148 16.36 7.26 21.18
CA LEU A 148 16.76 8.57 20.65
C LEU A 148 17.91 9.11 21.49
N LYS A 149 19.15 8.91 21.03
CA LYS A 149 20.38 9.10 21.83
C LYS A 149 20.61 10.54 22.25
N ASP A 150 20.37 11.49 21.31
CA ASP A 150 20.62 12.91 21.57
C ASP A 150 19.66 13.51 22.60
N TYR A 151 18.52 12.83 22.85
CA TYR A 151 17.48 13.25 23.79
C TYR A 151 17.34 12.30 24.99
N SER A 152 18.05 11.18 25.02
CA SER A 152 17.88 10.13 26.03
C SER A 152 16.43 9.68 26.19
N ILE A 153 15.67 9.59 25.09
CA ILE A 153 14.28 9.18 25.07
C ILE A 153 14.17 7.76 24.51
N PHE A 154 13.57 6.85 25.28
CA PHE A 154 13.15 5.56 24.73
C PHE A 154 11.76 5.70 24.13
N ALA A 155 11.68 5.57 22.82
CA ALA A 155 10.45 5.73 22.05
C ALA A 155 9.90 4.37 21.63
N GLU A 156 8.61 4.15 21.89
CA GLU A 156 7.89 2.92 21.57
C GLU A 156 6.61 3.24 20.79
N MET A 157 6.21 2.36 19.87
CA MET A 157 5.04 2.52 19.03
C MET A 157 4.35 1.19 18.78
N THR A 158 3.03 1.18 18.90
CA THR A 158 2.14 0.10 18.46
C THR A 158 0.84 0.71 17.91
N GLY A 159 0.00 -0.06 17.24
CA GLY A 159 -1.18 0.52 16.62
C GLY A 159 -2.24 -0.46 16.16
N ARG A 160 -3.17 0.05 15.38
CA ARG A 160 -4.29 -0.63 14.75
C ARG A 160 -4.34 -0.22 13.26
N SER A 161 -5.47 -0.38 12.62
CA SER A 161 -5.64 -0.03 11.21
C SER A 161 -5.48 1.47 10.95
N ARG A 162 -6.15 2.31 11.75
CA ARG A 162 -6.23 3.78 11.57
C ARG A 162 -5.58 4.56 12.68
N SER A 163 -5.25 3.89 13.79
CA SER A 163 -4.83 4.52 15.03
C SER A 163 -3.54 3.92 15.57
N ALA A 164 -2.78 4.68 16.36
CA ALA A 164 -1.59 4.22 17.07
C ALA A 164 -1.54 4.79 18.48
N ILE A 165 -0.77 4.13 19.33
CA ILE A 165 -0.37 4.63 20.64
C ILE A 165 1.15 4.60 20.74
N PHE A 166 1.69 5.68 21.28
CA PHE A 166 3.11 5.90 21.49
C PHE A 166 3.39 6.01 22.97
N ARG A 167 4.54 5.50 23.41
CA ARG A 167 5.05 5.61 24.77
C ARG A 167 6.46 6.18 24.73
N PHE A 168 6.63 7.39 25.26
CA PHE A 168 7.91 8.07 25.31
C PHE A 168 8.41 8.14 26.75
N THR A 169 9.50 7.43 27.05
CA THR A 169 10.16 7.43 28.34
C THR A 169 11.36 8.38 28.30
N TYR A 170 11.26 9.48 29.03
CA TYR A 170 12.32 10.48 29.14
C TYR A 170 13.23 10.09 30.31
N ASN A 171 14.48 9.74 30.00
CA ASN A 171 15.45 9.24 30.99
C ASN A 171 16.20 10.36 31.70
N GLN A 172 16.02 11.62 31.32
CA GLN A 172 16.63 12.81 31.93
C GLN A 172 15.53 13.77 32.41
N PRO A 173 15.71 14.46 33.54
CA PRO A 173 14.75 15.44 34.05
C PRO A 173 14.89 16.79 33.34
N GLU A 174 14.82 16.78 31.99
CA GLU A 174 14.88 17.98 31.17
C GLU A 174 13.49 18.31 30.61
N ASP A 175 13.32 19.49 30.01
CA ASP A 175 12.09 19.86 29.33
C ASP A 175 11.70 18.81 28.29
N ALA A 176 10.47 18.33 28.34
CA ALA A 176 9.92 17.32 27.41
C ALA A 176 9.00 17.97 26.41
N TYR A 177 9.31 17.84 25.14
CA TYR A 177 8.51 18.40 24.05
C TYR A 177 7.95 17.31 23.15
N LEU A 178 6.79 17.59 22.55
CA LEU A 178 6.28 16.90 21.39
C LEU A 178 6.14 17.89 20.24
N ILE A 179 6.72 17.59 19.10
CA ILE A 179 6.61 18.37 17.87
C ILE A 179 5.72 17.60 16.91
N VAL A 180 4.81 18.30 16.22
CA VAL A 180 3.88 17.74 15.24
C VAL A 180 3.91 18.57 13.97
N ASN A 181 4.08 17.89 12.83
CA ASN A 181 4.00 18.49 11.50
C ASN A 181 2.91 17.79 10.68
N PRO A 182 2.05 18.56 9.98
CA PRO A 182 1.08 17.97 9.04
C PRO A 182 1.71 17.59 7.69
N ASN A 183 3.03 17.61 7.54
CA ASN A 183 3.76 17.24 6.31
C ASN A 183 3.20 17.89 5.02
N SER A 184 2.75 19.14 5.13
CA SER A 184 2.15 19.89 4.03
C SER A 184 3.20 20.54 3.13
N ASP A 185 4.06 19.74 2.52
CA ASP A 185 5.21 20.22 1.72
C ASP A 185 4.78 21.04 0.49
N GLU A 186 3.58 20.78 -0.04
CA GLU A 186 2.96 21.54 -1.13
C GLU A 186 2.11 22.73 -0.64
N GLY A 187 2.11 23.02 0.66
CA GLY A 187 1.30 24.08 1.29
C GLY A 187 -0.15 23.66 1.59
N LYS A 188 -0.96 24.63 2.05
CA LYS A 188 -2.40 24.44 2.40
C LYS A 188 -2.69 23.45 3.53
N GLY A 189 -1.70 23.06 4.32
CA GLY A 189 -1.92 22.28 5.54
C GLY A 189 -2.53 23.11 6.65
N TYR A 190 -3.02 22.43 7.69
CA TYR A 190 -3.60 23.03 8.88
C TYR A 190 -3.22 22.24 10.13
N ILE A 191 -2.98 22.96 11.23
CA ILE A 191 -2.79 22.35 12.55
C ILE A 191 -3.36 23.26 13.64
N GLU A 192 -4.01 22.66 14.64
CA GLU A 192 -4.65 23.33 15.77
C GLU A 192 -4.40 22.57 17.06
N ILE A 193 -4.19 23.32 18.16
CA ILE A 193 -4.01 22.81 19.52
C ILE A 193 -5.26 23.14 20.35
N ASP A 194 -5.99 22.13 20.79
CA ASP A 194 -7.09 22.25 21.74
C ASP A 194 -6.62 21.81 23.13
N THR A 195 -6.28 22.79 23.96
CA THR A 195 -5.77 22.53 25.33
C THR A 195 -6.84 22.03 26.30
N ILE A 196 -8.13 22.24 25.99
CA ILE A 196 -9.25 21.78 26.83
C ILE A 196 -9.48 20.28 26.59
N LYS A 197 -9.50 19.87 25.32
CA LYS A 197 -9.63 18.46 24.93
C LYS A 197 -8.33 17.68 25.02
N LYS A 198 -7.21 18.34 25.28
CA LYS A 198 -5.85 17.77 25.24
C LYS A 198 -5.58 17.11 23.88
N GLN A 199 -5.80 17.85 22.79
CA GLN A 199 -5.69 17.38 21.42
C GLN A 199 -4.86 18.32 20.55
N ILE A 200 -4.17 17.74 19.58
CA ILE A 200 -3.72 18.42 18.37
C ILE A 200 -4.47 17.81 17.20
N ARG A 201 -4.99 18.63 16.31
CA ARG A 201 -5.70 18.16 15.11
C ARG A 201 -5.28 18.96 13.89
N GLY A 202 -5.39 18.35 12.74
CA GLY A 202 -4.97 19.00 11.51
C GLY A 202 -5.25 18.18 10.27
N TYR A 203 -4.74 18.69 9.15
CA TYR A 203 -4.78 17.96 7.89
C TYR A 203 -3.60 18.30 6.98
N ASN A 204 -3.27 17.34 6.12
CA ASN A 204 -2.33 17.43 5.03
C ASN A 204 -3.07 17.16 3.72
N PRO A 205 -3.11 18.11 2.76
CA PRO A 205 -3.73 17.89 1.46
C PRO A 205 -3.05 16.75 0.68
N VAL A 206 -3.87 15.93 0.02
CA VAL A 206 -3.37 14.84 -0.81
C VAL A 206 -3.13 15.34 -2.24
N HIS A 207 -1.97 14.99 -2.81
CA HIS A 207 -1.58 15.32 -4.18
C HIS A 207 -1.38 14.05 -5.02
N ARG A 208 -1.68 14.16 -6.32
CA ARG A 208 -1.51 13.08 -7.28
C ARG A 208 -0.14 13.20 -7.96
N ILE A 209 0.59 12.10 -8.01
CA ILE A 209 1.98 12.13 -8.49
C ILE A 209 2.12 11.80 -9.98
N TYR A 210 1.30 10.90 -10.53
CA TYR A 210 1.46 10.45 -11.91
C TYR A 210 0.70 11.25 -12.96
N GLN A 211 -0.20 12.15 -12.54
CA GLN A 211 -1.03 12.94 -13.45
C GLN A 211 -0.88 14.44 -13.21
N GLY A 212 0.23 15.00 -13.54
CA GLY A 212 0.51 16.34 -13.13
C GLY A 212 1.09 16.29 -11.71
N TRP A 213 2.35 16.38 -11.70
CA TRP A 213 3.15 16.38 -10.49
C TRP A 213 2.71 17.51 -9.56
N GLY A 214 2.21 17.16 -8.37
CA GLY A 214 1.73 18.09 -7.38
C GLY A 214 0.28 18.56 -7.55
N GLU A 215 -0.51 18.01 -8.50
CA GLU A 215 -1.94 18.32 -8.58
C GLU A 215 -2.71 17.78 -7.36
N PRO A 216 -3.61 18.58 -6.76
CA PRO A 216 -4.45 18.13 -5.67
C PRO A 216 -5.30 16.93 -6.06
N ALA A 217 -5.37 15.92 -5.20
CA ALA A 217 -6.28 14.78 -5.38
C ALA A 217 -7.73 15.14 -5.03
N GLY A 218 -7.96 16.26 -4.32
CA GLY A 218 -9.29 16.77 -3.99
C GLY A 218 -9.80 16.39 -2.59
N TYR A 219 -8.99 15.74 -1.78
CA TYR A 219 -9.27 15.42 -0.38
C TYR A 219 -8.00 15.55 0.47
N ASN A 220 -8.11 15.38 1.80
CA ASN A 220 -7.00 15.54 2.73
C ASN A 220 -6.78 14.26 3.56
N GLY A 221 -5.57 14.09 4.07
CA GLY A 221 -5.31 13.25 5.22
C GLY A 221 -5.53 14.06 6.49
N TYR A 222 -6.62 13.79 7.20
CA TYR A 222 -6.94 14.40 8.49
C TYR A 222 -6.32 13.58 9.60
N PHE A 223 -5.92 14.25 10.70
CA PHE A 223 -5.38 13.57 11.86
C PHE A 223 -5.84 14.18 13.19
N ILE A 224 -5.84 13.35 14.21
CA ILE A 224 -6.01 13.73 15.61
C ILE A 224 -4.90 13.10 16.42
N ILE A 225 -4.33 13.85 17.35
CA ILE A 225 -3.36 13.41 18.33
C ILE A 225 -3.89 13.78 19.72
N GLU A 226 -4.01 12.79 20.60
CA GLU A 226 -4.39 12.99 22.01
C GLU A 226 -3.18 12.78 22.91
N TYR A 227 -3.11 13.56 23.99
CA TYR A 227 -2.11 13.44 25.04
C TYR A 227 -2.77 13.41 26.42
N GLN A 228 -2.19 12.63 27.33
CA GLN A 228 -2.73 12.48 28.68
C GLN A 228 -2.13 13.48 29.67
N ASN A 229 -0.85 13.75 29.52
CA ASN A 229 -0.07 14.54 30.48
C ASN A 229 -0.44 16.02 30.48
N GLU A 230 -0.16 16.73 31.59
CA GLU A 230 -0.30 18.18 31.66
C GLU A 230 0.77 18.88 30.81
N ILE A 231 0.38 19.99 30.17
CA ILE A 231 1.30 20.84 29.43
C ILE A 231 1.58 22.13 30.19
N GLU A 232 2.78 22.67 30.02
CA GLU A 232 3.19 23.98 30.55
C GLU A 232 3.18 25.06 29.50
N GLU A 233 3.54 24.67 28.26
CA GLU A 233 3.67 25.58 27.13
C GLU A 233 3.20 24.90 25.85
N TYR A 234 2.75 25.71 24.90
CA TYR A 234 2.40 25.27 23.57
C TYR A 234 2.57 26.43 22.58
N GLY A 235 2.63 26.10 21.32
CA GLY A 235 2.65 27.07 20.25
C GLY A 235 2.70 26.42 18.88
N THR A 236 2.70 27.28 17.85
CA THR A 236 2.86 26.88 16.46
C THR A 236 4.14 27.44 15.89
N PHE A 237 4.54 26.95 14.74
CA PHE A 237 5.70 27.49 14.00
C PHE A 237 5.47 27.41 12.50
N ARG A 238 6.20 28.26 11.77
CA ARG A 238 6.31 28.21 10.31
C ARG A 238 7.78 28.44 9.94
N HIS A 239 8.40 27.46 9.30
CA HIS A 239 9.84 27.48 9.06
C HIS A 239 10.61 27.81 10.36
N ASP A 240 11.45 28.83 10.34
CA ASP A 240 12.25 29.30 11.49
C ASP A 240 11.50 30.23 12.46
N SER A 241 10.24 30.53 12.19
CA SER A 241 9.45 31.45 13.01
C SER A 241 8.58 30.69 14.01
N LEU A 242 8.79 30.93 15.32
CA LEU A 242 8.08 30.33 16.44
C LEU A 242 7.03 31.29 17.01
N PHE A 243 5.82 30.79 17.28
CA PHE A 243 4.68 31.56 17.79
C PHE A 243 4.18 30.92 19.10
N ALA A 244 4.82 31.31 20.21
CA ALA A 244 4.44 30.82 21.55
C ALA A 244 3.01 31.24 21.90
N GLY A 245 2.23 30.31 22.47
CA GLY A 245 0.84 30.51 22.86
C GLY A 245 -0.17 30.57 21.70
N GLN A 246 0.30 30.52 20.45
CA GLN A 246 -0.59 30.45 19.29
C GLN A 246 -1.18 29.04 19.14
N ARG A 247 -2.50 28.97 18.97
CA ARG A 247 -3.23 27.69 18.93
C ARG A 247 -3.37 27.07 17.56
N GLN A 248 -3.27 27.84 16.48
CA GLN A 248 -3.50 27.33 15.14
C GLN A 248 -2.63 28.02 14.12
N ILE A 249 -2.30 27.30 13.06
CA ILE A 249 -1.65 27.83 11.88
C ILE A 249 -2.12 27.09 10.63
N ALA A 250 -2.26 27.81 9.52
CA ALA A 250 -2.76 27.29 8.24
C ALA A 250 -1.98 27.84 7.07
N ASP A 251 -2.21 27.27 5.90
CA ASP A 251 -1.80 27.79 4.58
C ASP A 251 -0.31 28.13 4.48
N GLY A 252 0.51 27.10 4.46
CA GLY A 252 1.94 27.25 4.22
C GLY A 252 2.70 25.94 4.32
N THR A 253 3.90 25.98 3.76
CA THR A 253 4.89 24.91 3.94
C THR A 253 5.60 25.08 5.28
N GLY A 254 6.19 24.02 5.80
CA GLY A 254 7.00 24.05 7.02
C GLY A 254 6.24 24.46 8.28
N ILE A 255 4.92 24.24 8.33
CA ILE A 255 4.10 24.51 9.51
C ILE A 255 4.13 23.36 10.50
N GLY A 256 3.88 23.67 11.78
CA GLY A 256 3.73 22.67 12.82
C GLY A 256 3.31 23.25 14.16
N ALA A 257 3.19 22.37 15.14
CA ALA A 257 2.87 22.69 16.51
C ALA A 257 3.86 22.04 17.47
N TYR A 258 3.99 22.62 18.67
CA TYR A 258 4.74 22.02 19.75
C TYR A 258 3.98 22.09 21.06
N LEU A 259 4.21 21.10 21.92
CA LEU A 259 3.78 21.05 23.31
C LEU A 259 5.01 20.87 24.19
N ARG A 260 5.06 21.57 25.35
CA ARG A 260 5.98 21.26 26.44
C ARG A 260 5.18 20.66 27.60
N PHE A 261 5.57 19.45 28.00
CA PHE A 261 4.90 18.73 29.08
C PHE A 261 5.51 19.06 30.43
N LYS A 262 4.66 19.05 31.47
CA LYS A 262 5.13 18.96 32.85
C LYS A 262 5.70 17.57 33.09
N ILE A 263 7.00 17.50 33.34
CA ILE A 263 7.59 16.23 33.76
C ILE A 263 7.28 16.07 35.26
N HIS A 264 6.33 15.19 35.53
CA HIS A 264 6.21 14.60 36.87
C HIS A 264 7.13 13.40 36.91
N SER A 265 7.89 13.21 37.99
CA SER A 265 8.94 12.20 38.14
C SER A 265 8.51 10.74 37.97
N GLU A 266 7.29 10.45 37.58
CA GLU A 266 6.70 9.12 37.53
C GLU A 266 5.94 8.87 36.22
N GLY A 267 6.60 8.18 35.29
CA GLY A 267 5.97 7.52 34.16
C GLY A 267 6.26 8.14 32.78
N PRO A 268 6.02 7.36 31.71
CA PRO A 268 6.19 7.82 30.34
C PRO A 268 5.09 8.79 29.92
N ILE A 269 5.37 9.57 28.88
CA ILE A 269 4.34 10.34 28.18
C ILE A 269 3.66 9.42 27.16
N LEU A 270 2.35 9.30 27.26
CA LEU A 270 1.52 8.53 26.32
C LEU A 270 0.84 9.47 25.33
N ILE A 271 0.94 9.12 24.06
CA ILE A 271 0.33 9.84 22.95
C ILE A 271 -0.50 8.83 22.13
N LYS A 272 -1.74 9.18 21.79
CA LYS A 272 -2.54 8.44 20.81
C LYS A 272 -2.68 9.29 19.55
N ALA A 273 -2.71 8.64 18.38
CA ALA A 273 -2.93 9.31 17.12
C ALA A 273 -3.86 8.48 16.22
N ALA A 274 -4.65 9.16 15.40
CA ALA A 274 -5.45 8.52 14.36
C ALA A 274 -5.56 9.41 13.14
N SER A 275 -5.85 8.80 12.00
CA SER A 275 -6.13 9.52 10.75
C SER A 275 -7.47 9.13 10.13
N SER A 276 -7.90 9.96 9.17
CA SER A 276 -9.06 9.76 8.32
C SER A 276 -8.84 10.48 6.99
N PHE A 277 -9.46 9.98 5.94
CA PHE A 277 -9.54 10.69 4.65
C PHE A 277 -10.87 11.44 4.47
N THR A 278 -11.77 11.41 5.45
CA THR A 278 -13.06 12.11 5.39
C THR A 278 -13.01 13.48 6.08
N ASP A 279 -12.78 13.47 7.38
CA ASP A 279 -12.73 14.67 8.22
C ASP A 279 -12.06 14.40 9.59
N MET A 280 -11.90 15.44 10.40
CA MET A 280 -11.33 15.31 11.76
C MET A 280 -12.25 14.53 12.69
N GLU A 281 -13.56 14.56 12.48
CA GLU A 281 -14.52 13.76 13.25
C GLU A 281 -14.37 12.27 12.94
N GLY A 282 -14.12 11.92 11.67
CA GLY A 282 -13.76 10.55 11.26
C GLY A 282 -12.50 10.06 11.96
N ALA A 283 -11.45 10.88 12.01
CA ALA A 283 -10.22 10.55 12.73
C ALA A 283 -10.49 10.33 14.24
N GLN A 284 -11.34 11.14 14.87
CA GLN A 284 -11.74 10.96 16.26
C GLN A 284 -12.48 9.64 16.48
N LYS A 285 -13.47 9.34 15.62
CA LYS A 285 -14.22 8.07 15.70
C LYS A 285 -13.31 6.85 15.51
N ASN A 286 -12.33 6.95 14.60
CA ASN A 286 -11.32 5.92 14.41
C ASN A 286 -10.52 5.68 15.69
N LEU A 287 -10.06 6.75 16.34
CA LEU A 287 -9.32 6.67 17.59
C LEU A 287 -10.14 6.06 18.72
N ASP A 288 -11.35 6.58 18.96
CA ASP A 288 -12.24 6.16 20.03
C ASP A 288 -12.69 4.69 19.87
N THR A 289 -12.79 4.21 18.65
CA THR A 289 -13.19 2.82 18.36
C THR A 289 -12.02 1.86 18.47
N GLU A 290 -10.86 2.20 17.90
CA GLU A 290 -9.73 1.27 17.78
C GLU A 290 -8.85 1.26 19.05
N ILE A 291 -8.67 2.43 19.70
CA ILE A 291 -7.85 2.57 20.92
C ILE A 291 -8.60 3.42 21.96
N PRO A 292 -9.69 2.90 22.58
CA PRO A 292 -10.50 3.63 23.55
C PRO A 292 -9.80 3.85 24.89
N HIS A 293 -8.68 3.23 25.14
CA HIS A 293 -7.94 3.23 26.39
C HIS A 293 -6.52 3.79 26.23
N TRP A 294 -5.82 3.99 27.35
CA TRP A 294 -4.42 4.43 27.40
C TRP A 294 -3.45 3.28 27.74
N ASP A 295 -3.86 2.04 27.53
CA ASP A 295 -3.07 0.85 27.81
C ASP A 295 -2.27 0.45 26.55
N PHE A 296 -0.99 0.85 26.54
CA PHE A 296 -0.06 0.56 25.43
C PHE A 296 0.15 -0.95 25.24
N ASP A 297 0.37 -1.67 26.35
CA ASP A 297 0.71 -3.08 26.29
C ASP A 297 -0.47 -3.94 25.83
N ARG A 298 -1.70 -3.54 26.20
CA ARG A 298 -2.92 -4.16 25.68
C ARG A 298 -3.05 -3.97 24.17
N THR A 299 -2.85 -2.77 23.63
CA THR A 299 -2.90 -2.51 22.18
C THR A 299 -1.85 -3.36 21.45
N ARG A 300 -0.64 -3.44 21.99
CA ARG A 300 0.43 -4.29 21.44
C ARG A 300 0.05 -5.78 21.44
N GLN A 301 -0.54 -6.29 22.50
CA GLN A 301 -0.98 -7.69 22.59
C GLN A 301 -2.10 -7.99 21.59
N GLU A 302 -3.06 -7.08 21.43
CA GLU A 302 -4.14 -7.21 20.44
C GLU A 302 -3.57 -7.29 19.02
N LEU A 303 -2.63 -6.41 18.65
CA LEU A 303 -2.00 -6.42 17.34
C LEU A 303 -1.10 -7.65 17.13
N ASN A 304 -0.37 -8.10 18.15
CA ASN A 304 0.37 -9.37 18.12
C ASN A 304 -0.56 -10.53 17.76
N SER A 305 -1.72 -10.62 18.40
CA SER A 305 -2.70 -11.69 18.17
C SER A 305 -3.25 -11.66 16.75
N ILE A 306 -3.50 -10.48 16.18
CA ILE A 306 -3.94 -10.31 14.80
C ILE A 306 -2.87 -10.83 13.82
N TRP A 307 -1.59 -10.51 14.06
CA TRP A 307 -0.50 -10.98 13.22
C TRP A 307 -0.23 -12.48 13.37
N GLU A 308 -0.29 -13.04 14.58
CA GLU A 308 -0.20 -14.49 14.77
C GLU A 308 -1.30 -15.21 13.98
N GLN A 309 -2.54 -14.74 14.06
CA GLN A 309 -3.65 -15.28 13.28
C GLN A 309 -3.40 -15.17 11.75
N ARG A 310 -2.82 -14.06 11.30
CA ARG A 310 -2.52 -13.86 9.87
C ARG A 310 -1.41 -14.77 9.39
N LEU A 311 -0.32 -14.86 10.12
CA LEU A 311 0.85 -15.65 9.74
C LEU A 311 0.59 -17.16 9.85
N SER A 312 -0.20 -17.60 10.83
CA SER A 312 -0.55 -19.02 11.03
C SER A 312 -1.50 -19.60 9.98
N GLN A 313 -2.04 -18.78 9.06
CA GLN A 313 -2.82 -19.28 7.93
C GLN A 313 -2.03 -20.21 7.01
N VAL A 314 -0.70 -20.11 7.02
CA VAL A 314 0.20 -21.03 6.30
C VAL A 314 1.30 -21.48 7.23
N THR A 315 1.41 -22.80 7.42
CA THR A 315 2.48 -23.40 8.23
C THR A 315 3.61 -23.86 7.34
N VAL A 316 4.83 -23.39 7.61
CA VAL A 316 6.04 -23.80 6.90
C VAL A 316 6.86 -24.76 7.77
N GLN A 317 7.04 -25.98 7.30
CA GLN A 317 7.87 -26.98 7.93
C GLN A 317 9.26 -27.02 7.29
N THR A 318 10.25 -26.49 7.98
CA THR A 318 11.65 -26.50 7.59
C THR A 318 12.54 -26.36 8.82
N ASN A 319 13.73 -26.97 8.76
CA ASN A 319 14.76 -26.82 9.79
C ASN A 319 15.65 -25.57 9.55
N ASN A 320 15.46 -24.89 8.42
CA ASN A 320 16.22 -23.70 8.07
C ASN A 320 15.47 -22.44 8.53
N ARG A 321 15.98 -21.75 9.53
CA ARG A 321 15.41 -20.51 10.04
C ARG A 321 15.26 -19.44 8.94
N ASN A 322 16.24 -19.29 8.05
CA ASN A 322 16.20 -18.30 6.97
C ASN A 322 15.03 -18.51 6.00
N ASP A 323 14.60 -19.77 5.76
CA ASP A 323 13.45 -20.02 4.90
C ASP A 323 12.16 -19.57 5.57
N LYS A 324 12.01 -19.74 6.89
CA LYS A 324 10.89 -19.20 7.66
C LYS A 324 10.89 -17.66 7.63
N GLU A 325 12.04 -17.03 7.86
CA GLU A 325 12.18 -15.57 7.82
C GLU A 325 11.81 -14.99 6.44
N LYS A 326 12.26 -15.62 5.36
CA LYS A 326 11.89 -15.23 3.99
C LYS A 326 10.38 -15.38 3.76
N PHE A 327 9.81 -16.51 4.16
CA PHE A 327 8.39 -16.80 3.93
C PHE A 327 7.49 -15.87 4.73
N TYR A 328 7.66 -15.81 6.05
CA TYR A 328 6.81 -14.99 6.91
C TYR A 328 7.04 -13.49 6.70
N GLY A 329 8.27 -13.07 6.40
CA GLY A 329 8.58 -11.72 5.98
C GLY A 329 7.91 -11.33 4.65
N ALA A 330 7.83 -12.26 3.68
CA ALA A 330 7.08 -12.04 2.44
C ALA A 330 5.57 -11.98 2.68
N LEU A 331 5.01 -12.85 3.53
CA LEU A 331 3.60 -12.85 3.89
C LEU A 331 3.19 -11.57 4.64
N TYR A 332 4.06 -11.03 5.50
CA TYR A 332 3.89 -9.74 6.14
C TYR A 332 3.77 -8.62 5.09
N ARG A 333 4.73 -8.51 4.15
CA ARG A 333 4.71 -7.49 3.10
C ARG A 333 3.55 -7.67 2.11
N ALA A 334 3.15 -8.90 1.80
CA ALA A 334 1.95 -9.20 1.02
C ALA A 334 0.63 -8.78 1.71
N SER A 335 0.70 -8.33 2.96
CA SER A 335 -0.45 -7.82 3.72
C SER A 335 -0.47 -6.29 3.82
N PHE A 336 0.30 -5.56 3.02
CA PHE A 336 0.33 -4.10 3.03
C PHE A 336 -0.76 -3.48 2.16
N LEU A 337 -0.79 -3.85 0.90
CA LEU A 337 -1.68 -3.29 -0.12
C LEU A 337 -2.61 -4.36 -0.71
N PRO A 338 -3.77 -4.03 -1.21
CA PRO A 338 -4.46 -2.73 -1.08
C PRO A 338 -4.75 -2.40 0.39
N ARG A 339 -4.77 -1.09 0.73
CA ARG A 339 -5.06 -0.63 2.08
C ARG A 339 -6.54 -0.36 2.30
N THR A 340 -7.01 -0.51 3.53
CA THR A 340 -8.30 0.02 3.98
C THR A 340 -8.32 1.55 3.83
N PHE A 341 -9.40 2.09 3.28
CA PHE A 341 -9.48 3.52 2.98
C PHE A 341 -10.70 4.21 3.63
N ASN A 342 -11.64 3.44 4.18
CA ASN A 342 -12.79 3.98 4.89
C ASN A 342 -12.53 4.08 6.40
N ASP A 343 -13.23 5.02 7.03
CA ASP A 343 -13.31 5.15 8.49
C ASP A 343 -14.05 3.95 9.13
N VAL A 344 -13.99 3.84 10.46
CA VAL A 344 -14.67 2.76 11.22
C VAL A 344 -16.17 2.77 11.05
N ASP A 345 -16.77 3.93 10.76
CA ASP A 345 -18.20 4.07 10.46
C ASP A 345 -18.52 3.78 8.97
N GLY A 346 -17.52 3.41 8.17
CA GLY A 346 -17.68 3.06 6.76
C GLY A 346 -17.62 4.23 5.79
N ARG A 347 -17.45 5.49 6.24
CA ARG A 347 -17.33 6.66 5.37
C ARG A 347 -15.99 6.70 4.64
N TYR A 348 -15.99 7.15 3.41
CA TYR A 348 -14.79 7.37 2.59
C TYR A 348 -15.04 8.43 1.51
N PRO A 349 -14.01 9.13 1.00
CA PRO A 349 -14.12 9.99 -0.18
C PRO A 349 -14.45 9.14 -1.42
N SER A 350 -15.46 9.54 -2.17
CA SER A 350 -15.85 8.87 -3.42
C SER A 350 -14.72 8.90 -4.45
N PHE A 351 -14.70 7.92 -5.34
CA PHE A 351 -13.81 7.88 -6.51
C PHE A 351 -14.26 8.82 -7.65
N SER A 352 -15.35 9.55 -7.46
CA SER A 352 -15.89 10.50 -8.43
C SER A 352 -15.29 11.91 -8.26
N THR A 353 -15.46 12.74 -9.28
CA THR A 353 -15.08 14.16 -9.23
C THR A 353 -15.70 14.87 -8.01
N GLY A 354 -14.88 15.66 -7.31
CA GLY A 354 -15.30 16.38 -6.10
C GLY A 354 -15.36 15.54 -4.85
N HIS A 355 -15.08 14.26 -4.93
CA HIS A 355 -14.96 13.31 -3.80
C HIS A 355 -16.05 13.45 -2.72
N PRO A 356 -17.36 13.45 -3.07
CA PRO A 356 -18.40 13.45 -2.05
C PRO A 356 -18.26 12.21 -1.18
N PHE A 357 -18.59 12.34 0.11
CA PHE A 357 -18.48 11.18 1.00
C PHE A 357 -19.47 10.09 0.62
N ARG A 358 -19.00 8.85 0.70
CA ARG A 358 -19.77 7.64 0.53
C ARG A 358 -19.70 6.80 1.80
N GLN A 359 -20.61 5.85 1.89
CA GLN A 359 -20.66 4.88 2.98
C GLN A 359 -20.58 3.48 2.40
N SER A 360 -19.64 2.70 2.86
CA SER A 360 -19.57 1.28 2.51
C SER A 360 -20.76 0.52 3.11
N ALA A 361 -21.34 -0.40 2.34
CA ALA A 361 -22.48 -1.18 2.79
C ALA A 361 -22.08 -2.35 3.69
N ASN A 362 -22.94 -2.72 4.63
CA ASN A 362 -22.86 -3.98 5.40
C ASN A 362 -21.56 -4.19 6.20
N GLY A 363 -20.91 -3.12 6.67
CA GLY A 363 -19.65 -3.20 7.42
C GLY A 363 -18.45 -3.68 6.59
N ARG A 364 -18.55 -3.62 5.26
CA ARG A 364 -17.47 -3.90 4.33
C ARG A 364 -16.45 -2.78 4.36
N ASN A 365 -15.16 -3.13 4.21
CA ASN A 365 -14.13 -2.13 3.96
C ASN A 365 -14.09 -1.72 2.48
N TYR A 366 -13.77 -0.45 2.24
CA TYR A 366 -13.40 0.07 0.94
C TYR A 366 -11.87 0.14 0.86
N TYR A 367 -11.31 -0.38 -0.24
CA TYR A 367 -9.87 -0.52 -0.43
C TYR A 367 -9.32 0.39 -1.51
N GLU A 368 -8.06 0.85 -1.33
CA GLU A 368 -7.35 1.72 -2.27
C GLU A 368 -5.86 1.32 -2.39
N ASP A 369 -5.13 2.01 -3.30
CA ASP A 369 -3.71 1.77 -3.61
C ASP A 369 -3.44 0.33 -4.04
N TYR A 370 -4.08 -0.07 -5.14
CA TYR A 370 -3.99 -1.46 -5.61
C TYR A 370 -2.65 -1.83 -6.23
N SER A 371 -1.89 -0.87 -6.78
CA SER A 371 -0.67 -1.16 -7.55
C SER A 371 -0.91 -2.29 -8.57
N MET A 372 -1.95 -2.14 -9.40
CA MET A 372 -2.62 -3.24 -10.08
C MET A 372 -1.73 -4.04 -11.03
N TRP A 373 -0.81 -3.38 -11.72
CA TRP A 373 0.15 -4.03 -12.63
C TRP A 373 1.07 -5.03 -11.90
N ASP A 374 1.38 -4.73 -10.62
CA ASP A 374 2.21 -5.59 -9.77
C ASP A 374 1.38 -6.71 -9.13
N THR A 375 0.23 -6.34 -8.56
CA THR A 375 -0.50 -7.18 -7.60
C THR A 375 -1.39 -8.23 -8.25
N TYR A 376 -1.85 -8.04 -9.50
CA TYR A 376 -2.71 -9.01 -10.18
C TYR A 376 -1.99 -10.34 -10.43
N ARG A 377 -0.67 -10.32 -10.61
CA ARG A 377 0.14 -11.49 -10.98
C ARG A 377 0.14 -12.58 -9.91
N ALA A 378 0.30 -12.21 -8.64
CA ALA A 378 0.41 -13.17 -7.55
C ALA A 378 -0.32 -12.75 -6.27
N LEU A 379 -0.35 -11.46 -5.91
CA LEU A 379 -0.92 -11.02 -4.64
C LEU A 379 -2.42 -11.24 -4.58
N HIS A 380 -3.21 -10.79 -5.56
CA HIS A 380 -4.65 -11.01 -5.58
C HIS A 380 -5.00 -12.51 -5.63
N PRO A 381 -4.35 -13.37 -6.45
CA PRO A 381 -4.49 -14.81 -6.37
C PRO A 381 -4.23 -15.41 -4.99
N LEU A 382 -3.20 -14.93 -4.28
CA LEU A 382 -2.90 -15.35 -2.90
C LEU A 382 -4.00 -14.92 -1.93
N VAL A 383 -4.46 -13.68 -2.01
CA VAL A 383 -5.53 -13.13 -1.16
C VAL A 383 -6.84 -13.87 -1.39
N ASN A 384 -7.15 -14.25 -2.64
CA ASN A 384 -8.32 -15.08 -2.99
C ASN A 384 -8.31 -16.43 -2.28
N ILE A 385 -7.13 -17.02 -2.07
CA ILE A 385 -6.97 -18.31 -1.37
C ILE A 385 -7.01 -18.13 0.15
N LEU A 386 -6.23 -17.21 0.69
CA LEU A 386 -6.02 -17.08 2.13
C LEU A 386 -7.13 -16.32 2.86
N THR A 387 -7.74 -15.33 2.20
CA THR A 387 -8.75 -14.45 2.80
C THR A 387 -9.88 -14.12 1.82
N PRO A 388 -10.67 -15.13 1.39
CA PRO A 388 -11.67 -14.95 0.31
C PRO A 388 -12.73 -13.89 0.61
N LYS A 389 -13.14 -13.70 1.87
CA LYS A 389 -14.06 -12.64 2.24
C LYS A 389 -13.45 -11.26 1.99
N LYS A 390 -12.21 -11.03 2.44
CA LYS A 390 -11.47 -9.78 2.20
C LYS A 390 -11.22 -9.56 0.71
N ALA A 391 -10.90 -10.61 -0.03
CA ALA A 391 -10.77 -10.55 -1.49
C ALA A 391 -12.03 -10.02 -2.16
N GLY A 392 -13.21 -10.51 -1.77
CA GLY A 392 -14.48 -9.99 -2.31
C GLY A 392 -14.72 -8.53 -1.97
N ASP A 393 -14.37 -8.08 -0.77
CA ASP A 393 -14.47 -6.65 -0.40
C ASP A 393 -13.51 -5.79 -1.25
N MET A 394 -12.31 -6.28 -1.55
CA MET A 394 -11.37 -5.63 -2.47
C MET A 394 -11.96 -5.56 -3.90
N MET A 395 -12.52 -6.66 -4.40
CA MET A 395 -13.16 -6.69 -5.72
C MET A 395 -14.36 -5.75 -5.78
N GLN A 396 -15.20 -5.72 -4.74
CA GLN A 396 -16.30 -4.77 -4.69
C GLN A 396 -15.83 -3.31 -4.68
N SER A 397 -14.69 -3.03 -4.06
CA SER A 397 -14.13 -1.66 -4.09
C SER A 397 -13.73 -1.23 -5.51
N LEU A 398 -13.31 -2.16 -6.37
CA LEU A 398 -13.08 -1.88 -7.80
C LEU A 398 -14.40 -1.63 -8.54
N VAL A 399 -15.46 -2.38 -8.20
CA VAL A 399 -16.82 -2.16 -8.73
C VAL A 399 -17.36 -0.81 -8.28
N ASP A 400 -17.18 -0.45 -7.00
CA ASP A 400 -17.59 0.86 -6.49
C ASP A 400 -16.88 2.00 -7.24
N LYS A 401 -15.59 1.83 -7.58
CA LYS A 401 -14.84 2.81 -8.38
C LYS A 401 -15.43 2.95 -9.79
N TYR A 402 -15.80 1.83 -10.41
CA TYR A 402 -16.51 1.86 -11.70
C TYR A 402 -17.83 2.61 -11.62
N GLU A 403 -18.66 2.31 -10.62
CA GLU A 403 -19.97 2.97 -10.46
C GLU A 403 -19.84 4.47 -10.16
N GLN A 404 -18.82 4.87 -9.43
CA GLN A 404 -18.58 6.25 -9.03
C GLN A 404 -17.90 7.08 -10.12
N GLY A 405 -16.96 6.51 -10.84
CA GLY A 405 -16.15 7.20 -11.84
C GLY A 405 -16.51 6.88 -13.30
N GLY A 406 -17.30 5.82 -13.55
CA GLY A 406 -17.75 5.41 -14.87
C GLY A 406 -16.81 4.47 -15.63
N TRP A 407 -15.60 4.20 -15.13
CA TRP A 407 -14.61 3.30 -15.74
C TRP A 407 -13.95 2.44 -14.65
N LEU A 408 -13.58 1.20 -14.98
CA LEU A 408 -12.63 0.48 -14.14
C LEU A 408 -11.27 1.16 -14.24
N PRO A 409 -10.60 1.43 -13.10
CA PRO A 409 -9.30 2.10 -13.14
C PRO A 409 -8.20 1.15 -13.63
N ILE A 410 -7.25 1.69 -14.37
CA ILE A 410 -6.08 0.91 -14.84
C ILE A 410 -5.10 0.67 -13.68
N PHE A 411 -4.79 1.73 -12.95
CA PHE A 411 -3.86 1.70 -11.82
C PHE A 411 -4.33 2.69 -10.74
N PRO A 412 -5.32 2.31 -9.89
CA PRO A 412 -5.87 3.22 -8.89
C PRO A 412 -4.88 3.49 -7.77
N CYS A 413 -4.60 4.77 -7.55
CA CYS A 413 -3.80 5.31 -6.46
C CYS A 413 -4.38 6.66 -6.04
N TRP A 414 -4.21 7.04 -4.78
CA TRP A 414 -4.72 8.31 -4.24
C TRP A 414 -6.22 8.50 -4.48
N ASN A 415 -6.97 7.42 -4.44
CA ASN A 415 -8.40 7.38 -4.73
C ASN A 415 -8.76 8.11 -6.03
N SER A 416 -7.94 7.94 -7.06
CA SER A 416 -8.05 8.61 -8.35
C SER A 416 -7.69 7.68 -9.50
N TYR A 417 -8.18 8.01 -10.70
CA TYR A 417 -7.64 7.44 -11.92
C TYR A 417 -6.20 7.88 -12.10
N THR A 418 -5.38 7.00 -12.63
CA THR A 418 -4.03 7.33 -13.08
C THR A 418 -3.80 6.75 -14.46
N ALA A 419 -2.96 7.41 -15.27
CA ALA A 419 -2.45 6.86 -16.52
C ALA A 419 -1.14 6.09 -16.31
N ALA A 420 -0.85 5.71 -15.06
CA ALA A 420 0.34 4.97 -14.69
C ALA A 420 0.23 3.49 -15.09
N MET A 421 1.36 2.92 -15.38
CA MET A 421 1.54 1.52 -15.78
C MET A 421 0.74 1.13 -17.03
N ILE A 422 0.67 -0.15 -17.31
CA ILE A 422 0.05 -0.72 -18.50
C ILE A 422 -0.95 -1.81 -18.14
N GLY A 423 -1.63 -2.35 -19.15
CA GLY A 423 -2.66 -3.39 -18.98
C GLY A 423 -4.02 -2.83 -18.57
N ASP A 424 -4.91 -3.74 -18.22
CA ASP A 424 -6.27 -3.47 -17.71
C ASP A 424 -6.63 -4.50 -16.64
N HIS A 425 -5.73 -4.64 -15.67
CA HIS A 425 -5.67 -5.79 -14.76
C HIS A 425 -6.74 -5.80 -13.68
N CYS A 426 -7.61 -4.76 -13.58
CA CYS A 426 -8.87 -4.89 -12.86
C CYS A 426 -9.69 -6.05 -13.43
N ILE A 427 -9.68 -6.26 -14.75
CA ILE A 427 -10.31 -7.42 -15.41
C ILE A 427 -9.73 -8.72 -14.87
N SER A 428 -8.41 -8.81 -14.82
CA SER A 428 -7.70 -10.00 -14.35
C SER A 428 -7.99 -10.31 -12.88
N ALA A 429 -7.98 -9.29 -12.01
CA ALA A 429 -8.26 -9.45 -10.58
C ALA A 429 -9.71 -9.86 -10.31
N LEU A 430 -10.68 -9.19 -10.92
CA LEU A 430 -12.11 -9.48 -10.82
C LEU A 430 -12.44 -10.87 -11.39
N GLY A 431 -11.87 -11.20 -12.54
CA GLY A 431 -12.07 -12.48 -13.22
C GLY A 431 -11.51 -13.65 -12.41
N ASP A 432 -10.28 -13.55 -11.92
CA ASP A 432 -9.65 -14.59 -11.09
C ASP A 432 -10.46 -14.84 -9.80
N ALA A 433 -10.90 -13.77 -9.13
CA ALA A 433 -11.74 -13.89 -7.95
C ALA A 433 -13.06 -14.61 -8.25
N TYR A 434 -13.76 -14.23 -9.34
CA TYR A 434 -15.02 -14.85 -9.73
C TYR A 434 -14.85 -16.32 -10.10
N ILE A 435 -13.86 -16.66 -10.91
CA ILE A 435 -13.57 -18.06 -11.32
C ILE A 435 -13.23 -18.95 -10.12
N LYS A 436 -12.51 -18.41 -9.12
CA LYS A 436 -12.20 -19.10 -7.86
C LYS A 436 -13.37 -19.20 -6.88
N GLY A 437 -14.54 -18.71 -7.23
CA GLY A 437 -15.77 -18.89 -6.44
C GLY A 437 -16.04 -17.78 -5.43
N ILE A 438 -15.34 -16.66 -5.47
CA ILE A 438 -15.65 -15.47 -4.64
C ILE A 438 -16.90 -14.81 -5.20
N ARG A 439 -17.91 -14.58 -4.33
CA ARG A 439 -19.25 -14.10 -4.71
C ARG A 439 -19.75 -12.89 -3.92
N ASN A 440 -18.99 -12.37 -2.98
CA ASN A 440 -19.37 -11.20 -2.16
C ASN A 440 -19.00 -9.87 -2.84
N PHE A 441 -19.16 -9.80 -4.18
CA PHE A 441 -19.10 -8.57 -4.98
C PHE A 441 -20.07 -8.67 -6.15
N ASP A 442 -20.46 -7.52 -6.71
CA ASP A 442 -21.40 -7.46 -7.83
C ASP A 442 -20.70 -7.80 -9.15
N ILE A 443 -20.79 -9.06 -9.56
CA ILE A 443 -20.18 -9.54 -10.81
C ILE A 443 -20.85 -8.95 -12.05
N ASN A 444 -22.15 -8.60 -12.01
CA ASN A 444 -22.83 -8.02 -13.17
C ASN A 444 -22.31 -6.61 -13.45
N LYS A 445 -22.16 -5.78 -12.40
CA LYS A 445 -21.53 -4.46 -12.49
C LYS A 445 -20.05 -4.55 -12.86
N ALA A 446 -19.33 -5.51 -12.30
CA ALA A 446 -17.95 -5.78 -12.69
C ALA A 446 -17.86 -6.08 -14.19
N CYS A 447 -18.74 -6.95 -14.72
CA CYS A 447 -18.78 -7.32 -16.13
C CYS A 447 -19.10 -6.12 -17.03
N GLU A 448 -20.04 -5.24 -16.64
CA GLU A 448 -20.29 -3.98 -17.35
C GLU A 448 -19.03 -3.12 -17.47
N GLY A 449 -18.31 -2.95 -16.35
CA GLY A 449 -17.06 -2.19 -16.33
C GLY A 449 -15.95 -2.81 -17.17
N MET A 450 -15.77 -4.14 -17.07
CA MET A 450 -14.79 -4.89 -17.87
C MET A 450 -15.08 -4.75 -19.37
N LEU A 451 -16.33 -4.91 -19.80
CA LEU A 451 -16.74 -4.75 -21.20
C LEU A 451 -16.56 -3.30 -21.66
N ARG A 452 -16.89 -2.31 -20.80
CA ARG A 452 -16.67 -0.90 -21.14
C ARG A 452 -15.20 -0.63 -21.44
N ASN A 453 -14.29 -1.06 -20.55
CA ASN A 453 -12.85 -0.88 -20.76
C ASN A 453 -12.33 -1.60 -22.01
N ALA A 454 -12.83 -2.82 -22.26
CA ALA A 454 -12.36 -3.64 -23.39
C ALA A 454 -12.85 -3.16 -24.77
N PHE A 455 -13.99 -2.46 -24.85
CA PHE A 455 -14.66 -2.13 -26.12
C PHE A 455 -14.91 -0.64 -26.35
N ARG A 456 -14.70 0.23 -25.37
CA ARG A 456 -15.01 1.65 -25.47
C ARG A 456 -13.79 2.52 -25.21
N THR A 457 -13.74 3.66 -25.86
CA THR A 457 -12.83 4.75 -25.56
C THR A 457 -13.57 5.82 -24.78
N PRO A 458 -12.88 6.62 -23.94
CA PRO A 458 -13.46 7.79 -23.29
C PRO A 458 -14.16 8.73 -24.29
N ALA A 459 -15.26 9.34 -23.86
CA ALA A 459 -16.04 10.22 -24.72
C ALA A 459 -15.36 11.57 -24.96
N THR A 460 -14.54 12.02 -24.02
CA THR A 460 -13.83 13.30 -24.09
C THR A 460 -12.33 13.10 -23.94
N TYR A 461 -11.58 14.07 -24.46
CA TYR A 461 -10.13 14.09 -24.28
C TYR A 461 -9.74 14.26 -22.80
N GLU A 462 -10.54 14.98 -22.01
CA GLU A 462 -10.29 15.18 -20.59
C GLU A 462 -10.42 13.86 -19.81
N GLU A 463 -11.45 13.04 -20.06
CA GLU A 463 -11.55 11.69 -19.49
C GLU A 463 -10.30 10.85 -19.84
N TYR A 464 -9.90 10.85 -21.11
CA TYR A 464 -8.70 10.13 -21.57
C TYR A 464 -7.44 10.65 -20.86
N LYS A 465 -7.23 11.96 -20.82
CA LYS A 465 -6.10 12.60 -20.14
C LYS A 465 -6.05 12.20 -18.65
N ASN A 466 -7.19 12.13 -18.00
CA ASN A 466 -7.30 11.74 -16.59
C ASN A 466 -7.12 10.25 -16.30
N GLY A 467 -6.76 9.42 -17.26
CA GLY A 467 -6.42 8.02 -17.03
C GLY A 467 -7.57 7.03 -17.20
N MET A 468 -8.72 7.46 -17.73
CA MET A 468 -9.87 6.60 -17.99
C MET A 468 -9.68 5.78 -19.26
N GLY A 469 -10.15 4.53 -19.26
CA GLY A 469 -10.11 3.61 -20.40
C GLY A 469 -8.70 3.13 -20.79
N ARG A 470 -8.65 2.15 -21.70
CA ARG A 470 -7.39 1.59 -22.23
C ARG A 470 -6.65 2.59 -23.10
N ARG A 471 -5.35 2.74 -22.89
CA ARG A 471 -4.48 3.54 -23.75
C ARG A 471 -4.29 2.84 -25.11
N ALA A 472 -4.28 3.60 -26.23
CA ALA A 472 -4.08 3.10 -27.57
C ALA A 472 -5.08 1.97 -28.00
N LEU A 473 -6.30 1.94 -27.44
CA LEU A 473 -7.30 0.90 -27.73
C LEU A 473 -7.65 0.87 -29.22
N ASN A 474 -7.80 2.03 -29.88
CA ASN A 474 -8.15 2.12 -31.29
C ASN A 474 -7.08 1.45 -32.18
N SER A 475 -5.80 1.67 -31.90
CA SER A 475 -4.69 1.01 -32.60
C SER A 475 -4.70 -0.50 -32.37
N TYR A 476 -4.90 -0.93 -31.09
CA TYR A 476 -5.00 -2.33 -30.74
C TYR A 476 -6.13 -3.06 -31.49
N LEU A 477 -7.31 -2.44 -31.58
CA LEU A 477 -8.45 -3.02 -32.29
C LEU A 477 -8.25 -3.02 -33.82
N LYS A 478 -7.60 -1.98 -34.39
CA LYS A 478 -7.42 -1.82 -35.84
C LYS A 478 -6.39 -2.78 -36.40
N TYR A 479 -5.24 -2.91 -35.72
CA TYR A 479 -4.09 -3.65 -36.26
C TYR A 479 -3.94 -5.05 -35.63
N GLY A 480 -4.66 -5.33 -34.52
CA GLY A 480 -4.43 -6.53 -33.71
C GLY A 480 -3.15 -6.44 -32.86
N TYR A 481 -2.59 -5.27 -32.72
CA TYR A 481 -1.47 -4.88 -31.87
C TYR A 481 -1.37 -3.35 -31.84
N ILE A 482 -0.55 -2.81 -30.94
CA ILE A 482 -0.25 -1.38 -30.92
C ILE A 482 1.04 -1.15 -31.72
N PRO A 483 0.99 -0.45 -32.87
CA PRO A 483 2.18 -0.21 -33.68
C PRO A 483 3.10 0.84 -33.05
N LEU A 484 4.39 0.80 -33.44
CA LEU A 484 5.41 1.71 -32.88
C LEU A 484 5.15 3.18 -33.19
N GLU A 485 4.36 3.49 -34.21
CA GLU A 485 3.95 4.85 -34.59
C GLU A 485 2.93 5.44 -33.62
N ASP A 486 2.22 4.60 -32.85
CA ASP A 486 1.34 5.09 -31.77
C ASP A 486 2.20 5.52 -30.58
N SER A 487 2.25 6.82 -30.33
CA SER A 487 3.01 7.41 -29.22
C SER A 487 2.33 7.25 -27.86
N VAL A 488 1.18 6.56 -27.78
CA VAL A 488 0.40 6.35 -26.57
C VAL A 488 0.26 7.65 -25.76
N PRO A 489 -0.38 8.69 -26.30
CA PRO A 489 -0.45 9.99 -25.66
C PRO A 489 -1.17 9.90 -24.31
N GLU A 490 -0.86 10.83 -23.40
CA GLU A 490 -1.41 10.93 -22.05
C GLU A 490 -1.21 9.65 -21.22
N ALA A 491 -0.17 8.90 -21.48
CA ALA A 491 0.27 7.80 -20.63
C ALA A 491 1.55 8.19 -19.89
N PHE A 492 1.70 7.78 -18.65
CA PHE A 492 2.96 7.93 -17.92
C PHE A 492 4.08 7.12 -18.60
N HIS A 493 3.75 5.89 -18.97
CA HIS A 493 4.60 5.03 -19.79
C HIS A 493 4.22 5.19 -21.26
N THR A 494 4.95 6.00 -22.00
CA THR A 494 4.81 6.17 -23.44
C THR A 494 5.67 5.13 -24.19
N CYS A 495 5.34 4.84 -25.42
CA CYS A 495 6.14 3.96 -26.31
C CYS A 495 6.22 2.47 -25.90
N GLU A 496 5.44 1.99 -24.98
CA GLU A 496 5.46 0.60 -24.49
C GLU A 496 4.39 -0.27 -25.19
N GLN A 497 4.37 -0.20 -26.49
CA GLN A 497 3.34 -0.75 -27.37
C GLN A 497 3.24 -2.27 -27.29
N VAL A 498 4.40 -2.95 -27.19
CA VAL A 498 4.46 -4.42 -27.14
C VAL A 498 3.90 -4.92 -25.82
N SER A 499 4.34 -4.35 -24.70
CA SER A 499 3.84 -4.73 -23.37
C SER A 499 2.33 -4.55 -23.28
N ARG A 500 1.79 -3.40 -23.73
CA ARG A 500 0.33 -3.18 -23.74
C ARG A 500 -0.41 -4.19 -24.60
N THR A 501 0.13 -4.54 -25.76
CA THR A 501 -0.47 -5.56 -26.63
C THR A 501 -0.58 -6.91 -25.93
N LEU A 502 0.49 -7.33 -25.26
CA LEU A 502 0.54 -8.60 -24.54
C LEU A 502 -0.41 -8.62 -23.34
N GLU A 503 -0.42 -7.55 -22.54
CA GLU A 503 -1.28 -7.45 -21.36
C GLU A 503 -2.77 -7.36 -21.75
N TYR A 504 -3.14 -6.57 -22.76
CA TYR A 504 -4.52 -6.52 -23.23
C TYR A 504 -5.00 -7.86 -23.82
N ALA A 505 -4.14 -8.60 -24.49
CA ALA A 505 -4.48 -9.95 -24.98
C ALA A 505 -4.79 -10.90 -23.82
N TYR A 506 -4.05 -10.80 -22.73
CA TYR A 506 -4.30 -11.56 -21.50
C TYR A 506 -5.61 -11.14 -20.82
N ASP A 507 -5.83 -9.83 -20.66
CA ASP A 507 -7.07 -9.31 -20.04
C ASP A 507 -8.31 -9.68 -20.88
N ASP A 508 -8.22 -9.66 -22.21
CA ASP A 508 -9.30 -10.10 -23.11
C ASP A 508 -9.59 -11.61 -22.97
N PHE A 509 -8.55 -12.44 -22.78
CA PHE A 509 -8.72 -13.85 -22.47
C PHE A 509 -9.48 -14.05 -21.15
N VAL A 510 -9.06 -13.36 -20.09
CA VAL A 510 -9.72 -13.48 -18.78
C VAL A 510 -11.18 -13.06 -18.86
N LEU A 511 -11.48 -11.94 -19.56
CA LEU A 511 -12.85 -11.49 -19.77
C LEU A 511 -13.69 -12.52 -20.52
N ALA A 512 -13.12 -13.18 -21.55
CA ALA A 512 -13.80 -14.26 -22.25
C ALA A 512 -14.17 -15.41 -21.31
N GLN A 513 -13.25 -15.83 -20.41
CA GLN A 513 -13.52 -16.89 -19.44
C GLN A 513 -14.62 -16.48 -18.45
N VAL A 514 -14.66 -15.22 -18.02
CA VAL A 514 -15.72 -14.69 -17.15
C VAL A 514 -17.07 -14.75 -17.86
N LEU A 515 -17.16 -14.32 -19.12
CA LEU A 515 -18.40 -14.38 -19.90
C LEU A 515 -18.89 -15.83 -20.05
N GLN A 516 -18.00 -16.76 -20.41
CA GLN A 516 -18.34 -18.18 -20.54
C GLN A 516 -18.84 -18.76 -19.20
N LYS A 517 -18.20 -18.40 -18.10
CA LYS A 517 -18.64 -18.86 -16.77
C LYS A 517 -19.99 -18.28 -16.36
N LEU A 518 -20.23 -17.01 -16.66
CA LEU A 518 -21.53 -16.35 -16.40
C LEU A 518 -22.68 -17.02 -17.17
N GLU A 519 -22.50 -17.37 -18.45
CA GLU A 519 -23.52 -18.06 -19.28
C GLU A 519 -23.99 -19.39 -18.68
N THR A 520 -23.15 -20.03 -17.86
CA THR A 520 -23.44 -21.33 -17.22
C THR A 520 -23.80 -21.23 -15.75
N SER A 521 -23.94 -20.03 -15.21
CA SER A 521 -24.20 -19.78 -13.79
C SER A 521 -25.58 -19.18 -13.53
N ASP A 522 -26.12 -19.37 -12.33
CA ASP A 522 -27.33 -18.71 -11.86
C ASP A 522 -27.16 -17.22 -11.61
N ASP A 523 -25.90 -16.74 -11.63
CA ASP A 523 -25.54 -15.32 -11.44
C ASP A 523 -25.82 -14.47 -12.71
N TYR A 524 -26.18 -15.11 -13.82
CA TYR A 524 -26.23 -14.47 -15.13
C TYR A 524 -27.63 -13.93 -15.48
N PHE A 525 -27.66 -12.64 -15.84
CA PHE A 525 -28.80 -12.04 -16.54
C PHE A 525 -28.49 -11.99 -18.05
N PRO A 526 -29.23 -12.74 -18.90
CA PRO A 526 -29.01 -12.75 -20.34
C PRO A 526 -29.17 -11.35 -20.94
N ASP A 527 -28.10 -10.81 -21.50
CA ASP A 527 -28.14 -9.58 -22.29
C ASP A 527 -27.86 -9.94 -23.75
N PRO A 528 -28.84 -9.76 -24.66
CA PRO A 528 -28.67 -10.06 -26.08
C PRO A 528 -27.46 -9.35 -26.73
N GLN A 529 -27.02 -8.21 -26.18
CA GLN A 529 -25.86 -7.46 -26.67
C GLN A 529 -24.52 -8.17 -26.37
N LYS A 530 -24.51 -9.17 -25.50
CA LYS A 530 -23.30 -9.95 -25.13
C LYS A 530 -23.08 -11.17 -26.04
N THR A 531 -24.01 -11.48 -26.94
CA THR A 531 -23.88 -12.60 -27.88
C THR A 531 -22.72 -12.36 -28.85
N GLY A 532 -21.81 -13.34 -28.99
CA GLY A 532 -20.64 -13.28 -29.88
C GLY A 532 -19.44 -12.52 -29.29
N LEU A 533 -19.53 -11.93 -28.09
CA LEU A 533 -18.40 -11.25 -27.46
C LEU A 533 -17.30 -12.23 -27.03
N TYR A 534 -17.70 -13.43 -26.60
CA TYR A 534 -16.75 -14.49 -26.26
C TYR A 534 -15.78 -14.78 -27.42
N ASP A 535 -16.31 -15.05 -28.63
CA ASP A 535 -15.49 -15.34 -29.81
C ASP A 535 -14.60 -14.16 -30.19
N THR A 536 -15.15 -12.94 -30.12
CA THR A 536 -14.38 -11.72 -30.39
C THR A 536 -13.21 -11.57 -29.42
N LEU A 537 -13.44 -11.78 -28.13
CA LEU A 537 -12.38 -11.70 -27.11
C LEU A 537 -11.35 -12.83 -27.26
N MET A 538 -11.78 -14.05 -27.63
CA MET A 538 -10.87 -15.16 -27.88
C MET A 538 -10.01 -14.95 -29.15
N ILE A 539 -10.51 -14.21 -30.14
CA ILE A 539 -9.70 -13.75 -31.28
C ILE A 539 -8.65 -12.73 -30.79
N ARG A 540 -9.08 -11.75 -29.99
CA ARG A 540 -8.21 -10.70 -29.46
C ARG A 540 -7.16 -11.27 -28.48
N ALA A 541 -7.53 -12.28 -27.70
CA ALA A 541 -6.61 -13.01 -26.83
C ALA A 541 -5.40 -13.60 -27.60
N ARG A 542 -5.52 -13.83 -28.91
CA ARG A 542 -4.43 -14.31 -29.78
C ARG A 542 -3.56 -13.18 -30.37
N TYR A 543 -3.89 -11.92 -30.14
CA TYR A 543 -3.14 -10.78 -30.66
C TYR A 543 -1.70 -10.72 -30.15
N TYR A 544 -1.38 -11.37 -29.01
CA TYR A 544 -0.01 -11.53 -28.56
C TYR A 544 0.94 -12.08 -29.64
N ARG A 545 0.44 -12.93 -30.56
CA ARG A 545 1.20 -13.51 -31.66
C ARG A 545 1.72 -12.46 -32.62
N ASN A 546 1.01 -11.35 -32.76
CA ASN A 546 1.35 -10.30 -33.70
C ASN A 546 2.60 -9.51 -33.33
N VAL A 547 3.04 -9.58 -32.08
CA VAL A 547 4.25 -8.91 -31.58
C VAL A 547 5.38 -9.89 -31.23
N ILE A 548 5.20 -11.19 -31.46
CA ILE A 548 6.28 -12.18 -31.39
C ILE A 548 6.92 -12.27 -32.76
N ASN A 549 8.19 -11.86 -32.88
CA ASN A 549 8.92 -11.95 -34.13
C ASN A 549 9.32 -13.41 -34.41
N PRO A 550 8.82 -14.04 -35.50
CA PRO A 550 9.11 -15.44 -35.79
C PRO A 550 10.60 -15.72 -36.07
N SER A 551 11.37 -14.71 -36.48
CA SER A 551 12.80 -14.87 -36.75
C SER A 551 13.65 -14.93 -35.49
N THR A 552 13.20 -14.30 -34.38
CA THR A 552 13.93 -14.24 -33.11
C THR A 552 13.27 -15.07 -32.01
N GLY A 553 11.96 -15.32 -32.14
CA GLY A 553 11.15 -15.96 -31.10
C GLY A 553 10.82 -15.05 -29.90
N TYR A 554 11.20 -13.77 -29.93
CA TYR A 554 10.97 -12.82 -28.83
C TYR A 554 9.93 -11.76 -29.19
N ALA A 555 9.30 -11.20 -28.14
CA ALA A 555 8.44 -10.04 -28.24
C ALA A 555 9.23 -8.84 -28.78
N GLN A 556 8.71 -8.18 -29.82
CA GLN A 556 9.45 -7.14 -30.54
C GLN A 556 8.51 -6.07 -31.11
N GLY A 557 8.98 -4.82 -31.12
CA GLY A 557 8.26 -3.70 -31.71
C GLY A 557 7.91 -3.93 -33.18
N ARG A 558 6.68 -3.57 -33.60
CA ARG A 558 6.17 -3.76 -34.95
C ARG A 558 5.54 -2.48 -35.47
N TYR A 559 5.79 -2.15 -36.74
CA TYR A 559 5.24 -0.99 -37.43
C TYR A 559 3.83 -1.26 -37.98
N ALA A 560 3.07 -0.21 -38.28
CA ALA A 560 1.71 -0.30 -38.81
C ALA A 560 1.63 -1.00 -40.17
N ASP A 561 2.72 -1.02 -40.94
CA ASP A 561 2.84 -1.75 -42.21
C ASP A 561 3.07 -3.26 -42.01
N GLY A 562 3.23 -3.70 -40.77
CA GLY A 562 3.45 -5.10 -40.42
C GLY A 562 4.91 -5.52 -40.30
N SER A 563 5.88 -4.67 -40.61
CA SER A 563 7.30 -4.97 -40.45
C SER A 563 7.73 -4.90 -39.00
N PHE A 564 8.67 -5.73 -38.58
CA PHE A 564 9.29 -5.65 -37.27
C PHE A 564 10.44 -4.65 -37.24
N LEU A 565 10.68 -4.03 -36.09
CA LEU A 565 11.82 -3.15 -35.87
C LEU A 565 13.13 -3.89 -36.12
N THR A 566 13.92 -3.44 -37.11
CA THR A 566 15.13 -4.14 -37.56
C THR A 566 16.28 -4.07 -36.56
N ASP A 567 16.41 -2.95 -35.83
CA ASP A 567 17.43 -2.75 -34.79
C ASP A 567 16.75 -2.73 -33.43
N ALA A 568 16.22 -3.88 -33.01
CA ALA A 568 15.49 -4.02 -31.77
C ALA A 568 16.39 -4.14 -30.52
N GLY A 569 17.71 -4.12 -30.73
CA GLY A 569 18.65 -4.37 -29.64
C GLY A 569 18.69 -5.84 -29.20
N ASN A 570 19.29 -6.09 -28.04
CA ASN A 570 19.39 -7.43 -27.46
C ASN A 570 18.08 -7.78 -26.73
N ALA A 571 17.54 -8.98 -26.96
CA ALA A 571 16.34 -9.48 -26.27
C ALA A 571 16.47 -9.55 -24.74
N PHE A 572 17.68 -9.49 -24.21
CA PHE A 572 18.00 -9.48 -22.77
C PHE A 572 18.33 -8.09 -22.23
N SER A 573 18.10 -7.04 -22.99
CA SER A 573 18.32 -5.65 -22.61
C SER A 573 17.02 -4.87 -22.59
N PHE A 574 16.95 -3.81 -21.77
CA PHE A 574 15.82 -2.89 -21.76
C PHE A 574 15.58 -2.27 -23.13
N THR A 575 14.30 -2.17 -23.50
CA THR A 575 13.88 -1.57 -24.77
C THR A 575 12.70 -0.62 -24.55
N ARG A 576 12.53 0.37 -25.43
CA ARG A 576 11.45 1.37 -25.30
C ARG A 576 10.03 0.81 -25.48
N PHE A 577 9.88 -0.34 -26.13
CA PHE A 577 8.58 -0.95 -26.39
C PHE A 577 8.17 -1.99 -25.33
N ILE A 578 9.01 -2.23 -24.32
CA ILE A 578 8.76 -3.11 -23.18
C ILE A 578 8.77 -2.27 -21.90
N THR A 579 7.77 -2.47 -21.03
CA THR A 579 7.65 -1.80 -19.73
C THR A 579 8.62 -2.42 -18.73
N GLU A 580 9.51 -1.60 -18.17
CA GLU A 580 10.38 -1.94 -17.04
C GLU A 580 11.07 -3.30 -17.16
N GLY A 581 11.42 -3.70 -18.37
CA GLY A 581 11.98 -5.02 -18.61
C GLY A 581 12.62 -5.19 -19.99
N ALA A 582 12.99 -6.42 -20.28
CA ALA A 582 13.54 -6.85 -21.55
C ALA A 582 12.54 -7.73 -22.32
N PRO A 583 12.65 -7.86 -23.65
CA PRO A 583 11.80 -8.73 -24.46
C PRO A 583 11.71 -10.16 -23.95
N CYS A 584 12.80 -10.73 -23.43
CA CYS A 584 12.82 -12.08 -22.88
C CYS A 584 11.90 -12.26 -21.67
N HIS A 585 11.75 -11.24 -20.80
CA HIS A 585 10.87 -11.29 -19.65
C HIS A 585 9.41 -11.42 -20.08
N TYR A 586 8.94 -10.53 -20.95
CA TYR A 586 7.56 -10.56 -21.45
C TYR A 586 7.29 -11.79 -22.31
N THR A 587 8.25 -12.23 -23.15
CA THR A 587 8.10 -13.46 -23.92
C THR A 587 7.93 -14.66 -23.01
N SER A 588 8.73 -14.76 -21.94
CA SER A 588 8.68 -15.88 -21.01
C SER A 588 7.39 -15.90 -20.18
N VAL A 589 6.96 -14.75 -19.65
CA VAL A 589 5.81 -14.66 -18.73
C VAL A 589 4.49 -14.63 -19.49
N SER A 590 4.28 -13.63 -20.36
CA SER A 590 3.00 -13.44 -21.04
C SER A 590 2.74 -14.52 -22.10
N TYR A 591 3.75 -14.89 -22.89
CA TYR A 591 3.61 -15.93 -23.92
C TYR A 591 3.34 -17.32 -23.33
N THR A 592 4.03 -17.70 -22.26
CA THR A 592 3.83 -18.99 -21.62
C THR A 592 2.43 -19.11 -21.02
N HIS A 593 1.91 -18.07 -20.37
CA HIS A 593 0.56 -18.05 -19.83
C HIS A 593 -0.50 -18.20 -20.93
N LEU A 594 -0.40 -17.42 -22.01
CA LEU A 594 -1.35 -17.47 -23.12
C LEU A 594 -1.29 -18.79 -23.88
N ARG A 595 -0.10 -19.37 -24.06
CA ARG A 595 0.07 -20.66 -24.73
C ARG A 595 -0.43 -21.85 -23.90
N ALA A 596 -0.28 -21.82 -22.58
CA ALA A 596 -0.81 -22.86 -21.69
C ALA A 596 -2.34 -22.99 -21.82
N HIS A 597 -3.03 -21.89 -22.08
CA HIS A 597 -4.47 -21.87 -22.31
C HIS A 597 -4.88 -22.39 -23.69
N GLU A 598 -4.02 -22.28 -24.70
CA GLU A 598 -4.27 -22.88 -26.03
C GLU A 598 -4.27 -24.40 -26.00
N THR A 599 -3.43 -25.02 -25.17
CA THR A 599 -3.36 -26.48 -25.03
C THR A 599 -4.52 -27.07 -24.21
N SER A 600 -5.07 -26.32 -23.27
CA SER A 600 -6.24 -26.76 -22.48
C SER A 600 -7.57 -26.65 -23.22
N ALA A 601 -7.65 -25.85 -24.28
CA ALA A 601 -8.84 -25.76 -25.14
C ALA A 601 -8.95 -26.93 -26.17
N HIS A 602 -7.94 -27.78 -26.25
CA HIS A 602 -7.89 -28.96 -27.12
C HIS A 602 -7.91 -30.29 -26.34
N LEU A 603 -8.04 -30.24 -25.00
CA LEU A 603 -8.29 -31.38 -24.12
C LEU A 603 -9.72 -31.35 -23.59
#